data_1bfdab8c0c375ee437802cbadb9c8bd9
#
_entry.id   1bfdab8c0c375ee437802cbadb9c8bd9
#
_cell.length_a   1.000
_cell.length_b   1.000
_cell.length_c   1.000
_cell.angle_alpha   90.00
_cell.angle_beta   90.00
_cell.angle_gamma   90.00
#
_symmetry.space_group_name_H-M   'P 1'
#
loop_
_entity.id
_entity.type
_entity.pdbx_description
1 polymer ?
#
loop_
_entity_poly.entity_id
_entity_poly.type
_entity_poly.pdbx_seq_one_letter_code
_entity_poly.pdbx_strand_id
1 'polypeptide(L)'
;MIVRFFKALFRVINVVFRKLFSRRLIFLYLLSAAISLGLIHYAEREIVGATEAQIYDSVEDIPARKVALVLGAKPNNRYFTRRIDAAAELYHAGKIQWLLVSGDNGKKHYDESSAMQRALMEKGVPKGAIFCDYAGFSTLDSVVRANKVFGENGFIIVSQQFHNQRALYLARQYGIDAIAYDAKDLPSGRGKYTRMREKLARVSALLDSRVLHRQPKFLGPSVTIGPDTDSGCPSK
;
A
#
# COMPACT_ATOMS: atom_id res chain seq x y z
N MET A 1 -57.38 14.83 8.27
CA MET A 1 -56.40 13.81 8.66
C MET A 1 -54.99 14.16 8.19
N ILE A 2 -54.77 14.50 6.91
CA ILE A 2 -53.45 14.81 6.29
C ILE A 2 -52.73 15.98 6.96
N VAL A 3 -53.37 17.09 7.28
CA VAL A 3 -52.76 18.29 7.92
C VAL A 3 -52.21 17.99 9.32
N ARG A 4 -52.88 17.12 10.09
CA ARG A 4 -52.41 16.70 11.42
C ARG A 4 -51.15 15.81 11.32
N PHE A 5 -51.10 14.95 10.30
CA PHE A 5 -49.92 14.12 10.00
C PHE A 5 -48.70 14.98 9.66
N PHE A 6 -48.83 15.96 8.75
CA PHE A 6 -47.71 16.83 8.39
C PHE A 6 -47.24 17.71 9.60
N LYS A 7 -48.15 18.18 10.43
CA LYS A 7 -47.74 18.92 11.66
C LYS A 7 -47.00 18.02 12.65
N ALA A 8 -47.44 16.77 12.83
CA ALA A 8 -46.72 15.81 13.68
C ALA A 8 -45.34 15.47 13.12
N LEU A 9 -45.22 15.19 11.83
CA LEU A 9 -43.96 14.92 11.13
C LEU A 9 -42.99 16.13 11.26
N PHE A 10 -43.46 17.35 11.03
CA PHE A 10 -42.65 18.55 11.14
C PHE A 10 -42.16 18.78 12.60
N ARG A 11 -42.99 18.44 13.59
CA ARG A 11 -42.62 18.53 15.01
C ARG A 11 -41.53 17.51 15.35
N VAL A 12 -41.64 16.29 14.87
CA VAL A 12 -40.61 15.25 15.04
C VAL A 12 -39.30 15.66 14.38
N ILE A 13 -39.34 16.15 13.15
CA ILE A 13 -38.16 16.64 12.42
C ILE A 13 -37.47 17.76 13.18
N ASN A 14 -38.24 18.75 13.69
CA ASN A 14 -37.68 19.85 14.48
C ASN A 14 -37.05 19.37 15.80
N VAL A 15 -37.64 18.42 16.48
CA VAL A 15 -37.09 17.86 17.74
C VAL A 15 -35.80 17.11 17.45
N VAL A 16 -35.77 16.29 16.39
CA VAL A 16 -34.55 15.55 15.94
C VAL A 16 -33.47 16.55 15.53
N PHE A 17 -33.83 17.59 14.77
CA PHE A 17 -32.90 18.63 14.34
C PHE A 17 -32.32 19.41 15.56
N ARG A 18 -33.14 19.82 16.52
CA ARG A 18 -32.67 20.47 17.74
C ARG A 18 -31.78 19.57 18.60
N LYS A 19 -32.00 18.25 18.63
CA LYS A 19 -31.13 17.29 19.33
C LYS A 19 -29.81 17.13 18.60
N LEU A 20 -29.82 16.92 17.24
CA LEU A 20 -28.62 16.79 16.44
C LEU A 20 -27.73 18.05 16.46
N PHE A 21 -28.33 19.24 16.57
CA PHE A 21 -27.62 20.53 16.65
C PHE A 21 -27.55 21.09 18.08
N SER A 22 -27.68 20.24 19.09
CA SER A 22 -27.44 20.70 20.47
C SER A 22 -25.98 21.13 20.64
N ARG A 23 -25.73 22.19 21.44
CA ARG A 23 -24.35 22.71 21.68
C ARG A 23 -23.36 21.61 22.10
N ARG A 24 -23.83 20.62 22.87
CA ARG A 24 -23.01 19.49 23.34
C ARG A 24 -22.60 18.58 22.16
N LEU A 25 -23.53 18.26 21.26
CA LEU A 25 -23.23 17.42 20.11
C LEU A 25 -22.33 18.14 19.09
N ILE A 26 -22.57 19.42 18.84
CA ILE A 26 -21.66 20.24 18.01
C ILE A 26 -20.26 20.23 18.60
N PHE A 27 -20.11 20.43 19.90
CA PHE A 27 -18.81 20.36 20.57
C PHE A 27 -18.16 18.98 20.39
N LEU A 28 -18.90 17.87 20.56
CA LEU A 28 -18.38 16.52 20.35
C LEU A 28 -17.97 16.27 18.90
N TYR A 29 -18.72 16.77 17.93
CA TYR A 29 -18.33 16.68 16.50
C TYR A 29 -17.06 17.46 16.21
N LEU A 30 -16.95 18.68 16.72
CA LEU A 30 -15.74 19.49 16.53
C LEU A 30 -14.53 18.85 17.22
N LEU A 31 -14.72 18.32 18.43
CA LEU A 31 -13.67 17.61 19.15
C LEU A 31 -13.21 16.35 18.38
N SER A 32 -14.15 15.53 17.89
CA SER A 32 -13.82 14.34 17.11
C SER A 32 -13.13 14.69 15.80
N ALA A 33 -13.54 15.76 15.13
CA ALA A 33 -12.87 16.26 13.93
C ALA A 33 -11.45 16.74 14.25
N ALA A 34 -11.24 17.47 15.32
CA ALA A 34 -9.93 17.93 15.76
C ALA A 34 -8.99 16.75 16.10
N ILE A 35 -9.50 15.74 16.82
CA ILE A 35 -8.75 14.51 17.12
C ILE A 35 -8.38 13.77 15.82
N SER A 36 -9.32 13.60 14.89
CA SER A 36 -9.08 12.93 13.62
C SER A 36 -8.03 13.65 12.78
N LEU A 37 -8.10 14.97 12.68
CA LEU A 37 -7.10 15.78 11.99
C LEU A 37 -5.73 15.70 12.67
N GLY A 38 -5.70 15.71 13.99
CA GLY A 38 -4.47 15.52 14.78
C GLY A 38 -3.82 14.16 14.53
N LEU A 39 -4.61 13.08 14.50
CA LEU A 39 -4.13 11.73 14.18
C LEU A 39 -3.59 11.63 12.76
N ILE A 40 -4.28 12.22 11.79
CA ILE A 40 -3.81 12.25 10.39
C ILE A 40 -2.48 13.00 10.30
N HIS A 41 -2.37 14.15 10.93
CA HIS A 41 -1.14 14.95 10.92
C HIS A 41 0.01 14.23 11.63
N TYR A 42 -0.26 13.62 12.77
CA TYR A 42 0.72 12.83 13.52
C TYR A 42 1.22 11.64 12.68
N ALA A 43 0.31 10.85 12.08
CA ALA A 43 0.67 9.71 11.24
C ALA A 43 1.50 10.13 10.01
N GLU A 44 1.16 11.28 9.40
CA GLU A 44 1.92 11.84 8.27
C GLU A 44 3.36 12.15 8.69
N ARG A 45 3.54 12.92 9.77
CA ARG A 45 4.88 13.32 10.26
C ARG A 45 5.72 12.14 10.71
N GLU A 46 5.12 11.22 11.45
CA GLU A 46 5.79 10.02 11.96
C GLU A 46 6.31 9.13 10.82
N ILE A 47 5.44 8.85 9.83
CA ILE A 47 5.78 7.96 8.71
C ILE A 47 6.83 8.62 7.80
N VAL A 48 6.65 9.88 7.43
CA VAL A 48 7.60 10.59 6.57
C VAL A 48 8.96 10.71 7.25
N GLY A 49 9.00 11.22 8.49
CA GLY A 49 10.27 11.40 9.21
C GLY A 49 11.02 10.10 9.49
N ALA A 50 10.28 8.97 9.65
CA ALA A 50 10.90 7.68 9.90
C ALA A 50 11.51 7.02 8.66
N THR A 51 11.18 7.48 7.43
CA THR A 51 11.45 6.74 6.19
C THR A 51 12.19 7.52 5.11
N GLU A 52 12.29 8.85 5.24
CA GLU A 52 12.84 9.73 4.20
C GLU A 52 14.27 9.34 3.78
N ALA A 53 15.11 8.96 4.73
CA ALA A 53 16.50 8.57 4.47
C ALA A 53 16.66 7.22 3.77
N GLN A 54 15.60 6.44 3.60
CA GLN A 54 15.61 5.10 2.99
C GLN A 54 14.95 5.07 1.60
N ILE A 55 14.61 6.24 1.04
CA ILE A 55 13.95 6.38 -0.26
C ILE A 55 14.93 6.95 -1.28
N TYR A 56 15.00 6.31 -2.43
CA TYR A 56 15.86 6.67 -3.55
C TYR A 56 15.01 6.90 -4.79
N ASP A 57 15.39 7.89 -5.58
CA ASP A 57 14.74 8.26 -6.86
C ASP A 57 15.70 8.11 -8.07
N SER A 58 16.97 7.78 -7.80
CA SER A 58 18.00 7.48 -8.78
C SER A 58 18.44 6.03 -8.65
N VAL A 59 18.54 5.34 -9.79
CA VAL A 59 19.00 3.96 -9.84
C VAL A 59 20.50 3.83 -9.52
N GLU A 60 21.26 4.89 -9.79
CA GLU A 60 22.69 4.96 -9.50
C GLU A 60 22.95 4.92 -7.99
N ASP A 61 22.16 5.67 -7.23
CA ASP A 61 22.38 5.92 -5.80
C ASP A 61 21.86 4.78 -4.92
N ILE A 62 20.84 4.03 -5.39
CA ILE A 62 20.26 2.96 -4.57
C ILE A 62 21.22 1.78 -4.39
N PRO A 63 21.46 1.32 -3.13
CA PRO A 63 22.23 0.13 -2.88
C PRO A 63 21.61 -1.13 -3.49
N ALA A 64 22.42 -2.01 -4.07
CA ALA A 64 21.94 -3.28 -4.59
C ALA A 64 21.39 -4.18 -3.48
N ARG A 65 20.34 -4.92 -3.78
CA ARG A 65 19.72 -5.96 -2.94
C ARG A 65 19.41 -7.19 -3.78
N LYS A 66 19.20 -8.32 -3.13
CA LYS A 66 18.86 -9.58 -3.81
C LYS A 66 17.50 -9.48 -4.52
N VAL A 67 16.50 -8.90 -3.87
CA VAL A 67 15.09 -8.90 -4.31
C VAL A 67 14.51 -7.49 -4.30
N ALA A 68 13.64 -7.18 -5.28
CA ALA A 68 12.73 -6.06 -5.19
C ALA A 68 11.29 -6.55 -5.01
N LEU A 69 10.59 -6.01 -4.00
CA LEU A 69 9.18 -6.18 -3.76
C LEU A 69 8.40 -5.11 -4.54
N VAL A 70 7.71 -5.50 -5.60
CA VAL A 70 6.85 -4.62 -6.40
C VAL A 70 5.43 -4.66 -5.83
N LEU A 71 4.98 -3.54 -5.27
CA LEU A 71 3.65 -3.46 -4.68
C LEU A 71 2.57 -3.36 -5.75
N GLY A 72 1.47 -4.09 -5.58
CA GLY A 72 0.35 -4.16 -6.50
C GLY A 72 -0.30 -2.80 -6.79
N ALA A 73 -0.79 -2.66 -8.00
CA ALA A 73 -1.63 -1.56 -8.45
C ALA A 73 -2.62 -2.08 -9.49
N LYS A 74 -3.78 -1.40 -9.59
CA LYS A 74 -4.79 -1.78 -10.58
C LYS A 74 -4.16 -1.83 -11.99
N PRO A 75 -4.21 -2.99 -12.68
CA PRO A 75 -3.69 -3.13 -14.04
C PRO A 75 -4.24 -2.05 -14.98
N ASN A 76 -3.44 -1.67 -15.97
CA ASN A 76 -3.78 -0.66 -16.98
C ASN A 76 -3.98 0.78 -16.45
N ASN A 77 -3.53 1.07 -15.22
CA ASN A 77 -3.47 2.45 -14.76
C ASN A 77 -2.02 3.00 -14.81
N ARG A 78 -1.88 4.33 -14.75
CA ARG A 78 -0.57 4.97 -14.85
C ARG A 78 0.37 4.67 -13.67
N TYR A 79 -0.15 4.39 -12.48
CA TYR A 79 0.66 3.98 -11.34
C TYR A 79 1.26 2.60 -11.56
N PHE A 80 0.46 1.67 -12.12
CA PHE A 80 0.91 0.35 -12.51
C PHE A 80 2.07 0.43 -13.49
N THR A 81 1.88 1.11 -14.63
CA THR A 81 2.91 1.21 -15.68
C THR A 81 4.22 1.76 -15.12
N ARG A 82 4.16 2.82 -14.30
CA ARG A 82 5.36 3.43 -13.73
C ARG A 82 6.08 2.55 -12.72
N ARG A 83 5.36 1.71 -11.97
CA ARG A 83 5.99 0.71 -11.09
C ARG A 83 6.71 -0.36 -11.89
N ILE A 84 6.09 -0.83 -12.97
CA ILE A 84 6.71 -1.80 -13.88
C ILE A 84 7.98 -1.21 -14.52
N ASP A 85 7.91 0.04 -14.98
CA ASP A 85 9.08 0.73 -15.54
C ASP A 85 10.23 0.82 -14.52
N ALA A 86 9.95 1.27 -13.29
CA ALA A 86 10.93 1.39 -12.21
C ALA A 86 11.51 0.03 -11.78
N ALA A 87 10.68 -1.00 -11.72
CA ALA A 87 11.14 -2.35 -11.37
C ALA A 87 12.02 -2.96 -12.45
N ALA A 88 11.68 -2.79 -13.73
CA ALA A 88 12.50 -3.21 -14.86
C ALA A 88 13.82 -2.44 -14.92
N GLU A 89 13.82 -1.15 -14.63
CA GLU A 89 15.02 -0.30 -14.55
C GLU A 89 16.02 -0.85 -13.51
N LEU A 90 15.57 -1.16 -12.29
CA LEU A 90 16.41 -1.77 -11.25
C LEU A 90 16.98 -3.11 -11.69
N TYR A 91 16.19 -3.93 -12.37
CA TYR A 91 16.64 -5.24 -12.85
C TYR A 91 17.73 -5.09 -13.93
N HIS A 92 17.50 -4.25 -14.93
CA HIS A 92 18.46 -4.03 -16.03
C HIS A 92 19.75 -3.32 -15.58
N ALA A 93 19.66 -2.50 -14.53
CA ALA A 93 20.82 -1.88 -13.89
C ALA A 93 21.62 -2.86 -13.00
N GLY A 94 21.18 -4.11 -12.85
CA GLY A 94 21.84 -5.10 -11.99
C GLY A 94 21.73 -4.81 -10.49
N LYS A 95 20.81 -3.94 -10.08
CA LYS A 95 20.59 -3.59 -8.66
C LYS A 95 19.85 -4.70 -7.90
N ILE A 96 19.18 -5.58 -8.61
CA ILE A 96 18.45 -6.74 -8.09
C ILE A 96 18.64 -7.97 -8.99
N GLN A 97 18.44 -9.14 -8.42
CA GLN A 97 18.46 -10.41 -9.14
C GLN A 97 17.06 -10.94 -9.41
N TRP A 98 16.13 -10.72 -8.48
CA TRP A 98 14.75 -11.21 -8.57
C TRP A 98 13.73 -10.12 -8.21
N LEU A 99 12.54 -10.30 -8.74
CA LEU A 99 11.36 -9.48 -8.51
C LEU A 99 10.29 -10.30 -7.81
N LEU A 100 9.81 -9.84 -6.66
CA LEU A 100 8.64 -10.39 -5.99
C LEU A 100 7.46 -9.43 -6.28
N VAL A 101 6.54 -9.83 -7.15
CA VAL A 101 5.35 -9.05 -7.46
C VAL A 101 4.21 -9.45 -6.51
N SER A 102 3.80 -8.54 -5.63
CA SER A 102 2.81 -8.83 -4.60
C SER A 102 1.55 -8.00 -4.81
N GLY A 103 0.43 -8.65 -5.02
CA GLY A 103 -0.83 -8.01 -5.34
C GLY A 103 -2.07 -8.80 -4.89
N ASP A 104 -3.24 -8.18 -5.09
CA ASP A 104 -4.54 -8.74 -4.76
C ASP A 104 -5.03 -9.67 -5.88
N ASN A 105 -5.43 -10.88 -5.50
CA ASN A 105 -6.10 -11.88 -6.33
C ASN A 105 -7.45 -12.31 -5.73
N GLY A 106 -8.01 -11.48 -4.84
CA GLY A 106 -9.23 -11.82 -4.09
C GLY A 106 -10.53 -11.74 -4.89
N LYS A 107 -10.51 -11.29 -6.14
CA LYS A 107 -11.71 -11.15 -7.00
C LYS A 107 -11.57 -11.95 -8.28
N LYS A 108 -12.66 -12.61 -8.69
CA LYS A 108 -12.71 -13.32 -9.98
C LYS A 108 -12.33 -12.35 -11.12
N HIS A 109 -11.39 -12.76 -11.97
CA HIS A 109 -10.81 -11.97 -13.08
C HIS A 109 -9.99 -10.73 -12.67
N TYR A 110 -9.54 -10.64 -11.40
CA TYR A 110 -8.67 -9.58 -10.94
C TYR A 110 -7.42 -10.19 -10.31
N ASP A 111 -6.33 -10.16 -11.06
CA ASP A 111 -5.04 -10.75 -10.69
C ASP A 111 -3.93 -9.74 -11.00
N GLU A 112 -3.52 -9.01 -9.97
CA GLU A 112 -2.48 -7.99 -10.08
C GLU A 112 -1.10 -8.60 -10.30
N SER A 113 -0.78 -9.70 -9.60
CA SER A 113 0.54 -10.31 -9.65
C SER A 113 0.84 -10.90 -11.04
N SER A 114 -0.09 -11.63 -11.63
CA SER A 114 0.08 -12.13 -13.00
C SER A 114 0.12 -11.01 -14.05
N ALA A 115 -0.63 -9.91 -13.82
CA ALA A 115 -0.55 -8.75 -14.70
C ALA A 115 0.83 -8.06 -14.61
N MET A 116 1.40 -7.94 -13.41
CA MET A 116 2.74 -7.40 -13.21
C MET A 116 3.81 -8.30 -13.85
N GLN A 117 3.70 -9.63 -13.69
CA GLN A 117 4.60 -10.57 -14.34
C GLN A 117 4.64 -10.37 -15.86
N ARG A 118 3.47 -10.38 -16.53
CA ARG A 118 3.38 -10.18 -17.98
C ARG A 118 4.01 -8.86 -18.41
N ALA A 119 3.67 -7.78 -17.71
CA ALA A 119 4.19 -6.45 -18.03
C ALA A 119 5.72 -6.33 -17.83
N LEU A 120 6.30 -7.00 -16.83
CA LEU A 120 7.74 -7.08 -16.63
C LEU A 120 8.43 -7.90 -17.73
N MET A 121 7.82 -9.00 -18.15
CA MET A 121 8.33 -9.80 -19.28
C MET A 121 8.32 -8.98 -20.59
N GLU A 122 7.29 -8.17 -20.84
CA GLU A 122 7.24 -7.22 -21.97
C GLU A 122 8.36 -6.17 -21.90
N LYS A 123 8.89 -5.88 -20.70
CA LYS A 123 10.05 -5.01 -20.47
C LYS A 123 11.40 -5.78 -20.54
N GLY A 124 11.41 -7.03 -20.94
CA GLY A 124 12.62 -7.83 -21.09
C GLY A 124 13.13 -8.49 -19.81
N VAL A 125 12.36 -8.50 -18.72
CA VAL A 125 12.72 -9.25 -17.52
C VAL A 125 12.41 -10.74 -17.76
N PRO A 126 13.38 -11.66 -17.57
CA PRO A 126 13.15 -13.08 -17.74
C PRO A 126 12.09 -13.61 -16.75
N LYS A 127 11.23 -14.52 -17.23
CA LYS A 127 10.18 -15.13 -16.40
C LYS A 127 10.74 -15.73 -15.11
N GLY A 128 11.88 -16.43 -15.16
CA GLY A 128 12.52 -17.05 -14.01
C GLY A 128 13.05 -16.08 -12.96
N ALA A 129 13.14 -14.78 -13.29
CA ALA A 129 13.51 -13.73 -12.33
C ALA A 129 12.31 -13.12 -11.59
N ILE A 130 11.07 -13.57 -11.87
CA ILE A 130 9.84 -12.99 -11.34
C ILE A 130 9.10 -14.01 -10.49
N PHE A 131 8.87 -13.70 -9.22
CA PHE A 131 8.10 -14.48 -8.25
C PHE A 131 6.77 -13.79 -7.97
N CYS A 132 5.68 -14.57 -7.82
CA CYS A 132 4.33 -14.04 -7.60
C CYS A 132 3.82 -14.31 -6.20
N ASP A 133 3.42 -13.24 -5.52
CA ASP A 133 2.65 -13.30 -4.28
C ASP A 133 1.20 -12.86 -4.54
N TYR A 134 0.27 -13.80 -4.38
CA TYR A 134 -1.17 -13.60 -4.62
C TYR A 134 -1.96 -13.23 -3.36
N ALA A 135 -1.28 -13.13 -2.22
CA ALA A 135 -1.91 -12.78 -0.95
C ALA A 135 -1.50 -11.41 -0.41
N GLY A 136 -1.04 -10.53 -1.28
CA GLY A 136 -0.73 -9.14 -1.00
C GLY A 136 -1.98 -8.24 -0.98
N PHE A 137 -2.98 -8.56 -0.12
CA PHE A 137 -4.25 -7.82 -0.05
C PHE A 137 -4.12 -6.43 0.56
N SER A 138 -3.07 -6.20 1.32
CA SER A 138 -2.72 -4.91 1.92
C SER A 138 -1.20 -4.71 1.87
N THR A 139 -0.75 -3.47 2.12
CA THR A 139 0.68 -3.18 2.18
C THR A 139 1.37 -3.95 3.32
N LEU A 140 0.68 -4.14 4.45
CA LEU A 140 1.17 -4.97 5.55
C LEU A 140 1.36 -6.42 5.10
N ASP A 141 0.37 -7.00 4.40
CA ASP A 141 0.49 -8.36 3.87
C ASP A 141 1.70 -8.48 2.95
N SER A 142 1.84 -7.61 1.96
CA SER A 142 2.95 -7.65 0.99
C SER A 142 4.32 -7.59 1.67
N VAL A 143 4.52 -6.63 2.58
CA VAL A 143 5.80 -6.39 3.24
C VAL A 143 6.15 -7.54 4.20
N VAL A 144 5.22 -7.95 5.05
CA VAL A 144 5.49 -8.99 6.05
C VAL A 144 5.60 -10.36 5.41
N ARG A 145 4.85 -10.62 4.33
CA ARG A 145 4.96 -11.88 3.58
C ARG A 145 6.27 -12.00 2.81
N ALA A 146 6.79 -10.89 2.25
CA ALA A 146 8.13 -10.89 1.64
C ALA A 146 9.20 -11.43 2.60
N ASN A 147 9.09 -11.13 3.89
CA ASN A 147 9.96 -11.67 4.92
C ASN A 147 9.54 -13.08 5.37
N LYS A 148 8.31 -13.25 5.88
CA LYS A 148 7.89 -14.48 6.56
C LYS A 148 7.61 -15.66 5.63
N VAL A 149 7.19 -15.39 4.40
CA VAL A 149 6.84 -16.43 3.41
C VAL A 149 7.98 -16.61 2.41
N PHE A 150 8.54 -15.52 1.91
CA PHE A 150 9.59 -15.57 0.89
C PHE A 150 11.01 -15.50 1.45
N GLY A 151 11.17 -15.41 2.78
CA GLY A 151 12.46 -15.51 3.46
C GLY A 151 13.40 -14.33 3.26
N GLU A 152 12.92 -13.22 2.68
CA GLU A 152 13.77 -12.08 2.37
C GLU A 152 13.85 -11.11 3.56
N ASN A 153 15.06 -10.99 4.14
CA ASN A 153 15.30 -10.12 5.28
C ASN A 153 15.67 -8.69 4.90
N GLY A 154 16.09 -8.48 3.64
CA GLY A 154 16.45 -7.17 3.11
C GLY A 154 16.11 -7.06 1.64
N PHE A 155 15.27 -6.08 1.28
CA PHE A 155 14.80 -5.91 -0.10
C PHE A 155 14.54 -4.44 -0.46
N ILE A 156 14.40 -4.18 -1.76
CA ILE A 156 13.96 -2.89 -2.30
C ILE A 156 12.44 -2.91 -2.49
N ILE A 157 11.72 -1.94 -1.93
CA ILE A 157 10.29 -1.75 -2.20
C ILE A 157 10.15 -0.83 -3.41
N VAL A 158 9.35 -1.23 -4.39
CA VAL A 158 9.09 -0.45 -5.61
C VAL A 158 7.64 0.00 -5.65
N SER A 159 7.42 1.29 -5.48
CA SER A 159 6.10 1.93 -5.60
C SER A 159 6.25 3.45 -5.76
N GLN A 160 5.15 4.22 -5.73
CA GLN A 160 5.24 5.67 -5.63
C GLN A 160 5.64 6.11 -4.22
N GLN A 161 6.30 7.25 -4.10
CA GLN A 161 6.85 7.78 -2.85
C GLN A 161 5.87 7.69 -1.66
N PHE A 162 4.64 8.18 -1.82
CA PHE A 162 3.66 8.16 -0.75
C PHE A 162 3.34 6.74 -0.24
N HIS A 163 3.39 5.75 -1.14
CA HIS A 163 3.16 4.35 -0.80
C HIS A 163 4.43 3.70 -0.24
N ASN A 164 5.61 4.03 -0.79
CA ASN A 164 6.91 3.59 -0.29
C ASN A 164 7.13 4.02 1.17
N GLN A 165 6.80 5.26 1.51
CA GLN A 165 6.86 5.75 2.90
C GLN A 165 6.05 4.85 3.86
N ARG A 166 4.81 4.52 3.51
CA ARG A 166 3.99 3.65 4.35
C ARG A 166 4.49 2.21 4.40
N ALA A 167 5.00 1.68 3.30
CA ALA A 167 5.54 0.33 3.23
C ALA A 167 6.85 0.20 4.04
N LEU A 168 7.75 1.18 3.94
CA LEU A 168 8.97 1.25 4.76
C LEU A 168 8.67 1.37 6.25
N TYR A 169 7.70 2.21 6.60
CA TYR A 169 7.26 2.33 7.97
C TYR A 169 6.79 0.98 8.53
N LEU A 170 5.97 0.25 7.78
CA LEU A 170 5.55 -1.09 8.16
C LEU A 170 6.74 -2.06 8.24
N ALA A 171 7.64 -2.07 7.25
CA ALA A 171 8.85 -2.88 7.29
C ALA A 171 9.64 -2.66 8.60
N ARG A 172 9.88 -1.40 8.94
CA ARG A 172 10.57 -1.02 10.19
C ARG A 172 9.86 -1.51 11.45
N GLN A 173 8.51 -1.40 11.51
CA GLN A 173 7.74 -1.86 12.68
C GLN A 173 7.80 -3.39 12.87
N TYR A 174 8.04 -4.13 11.78
CA TYR A 174 8.19 -5.60 11.81
C TYR A 174 9.67 -6.08 11.79
N GLY A 175 10.62 -5.17 11.97
CA GLY A 175 12.05 -5.51 12.04
C GLY A 175 12.65 -5.94 10.70
N ILE A 176 12.10 -5.48 9.59
CA ILE A 176 12.53 -5.84 8.23
C ILE A 176 13.44 -4.73 7.68
N ASP A 177 14.63 -5.09 7.19
CA ASP A 177 15.58 -4.16 6.54
C ASP A 177 15.14 -3.90 5.10
N ALA A 178 14.40 -2.82 4.87
CA ALA A 178 13.96 -2.43 3.54
C ALA A 178 14.42 -1.02 3.20
N ILE A 179 14.72 -0.82 1.92
CA ILE A 179 14.88 0.49 1.29
C ILE A 179 13.86 0.61 0.17
N ALA A 180 13.61 1.79 -0.37
CA ALA A 180 12.63 1.96 -1.42
C ALA A 180 13.17 2.71 -2.64
N TYR A 181 12.67 2.33 -3.80
CA TYR A 181 12.88 3.02 -5.07
C TYR A 181 11.57 3.65 -5.55
N ASP A 182 11.61 4.94 -5.80
CA ASP A 182 10.44 5.70 -6.17
C ASP A 182 10.11 5.57 -7.66
N ALA A 183 9.00 4.89 -7.96
CA ALA A 183 8.38 5.00 -9.28
C ALA A 183 7.80 6.41 -9.46
N LYS A 184 8.01 7.00 -10.64
CA LYS A 184 7.54 8.36 -10.96
C LYS A 184 6.07 8.57 -10.58
N ASP A 185 5.74 9.63 -9.84
CA ASP A 185 4.37 9.97 -9.46
C ASP A 185 3.60 10.64 -10.62
N LEU A 186 2.30 10.72 -10.50
CA LEU A 186 1.45 11.43 -11.47
C LEU A 186 1.69 12.94 -11.37
N PRO A 187 1.58 13.68 -12.50
CA PRO A 187 1.66 15.14 -12.47
C PRO A 187 0.70 15.76 -11.46
N SER A 188 1.10 16.90 -10.88
CA SER A 188 0.31 17.66 -9.91
C SER A 188 -1.13 17.88 -10.43
N GLY A 189 -2.11 17.72 -9.56
CA GLY A 189 -3.54 17.81 -9.90
C GLY A 189 -4.22 16.46 -10.21
N ARG A 190 -3.48 15.44 -10.64
CA ARG A 190 -3.99 14.07 -10.81
C ARG A 190 -3.69 13.25 -9.54
N GLY A 191 -4.56 12.28 -9.23
CA GLY A 191 -4.38 11.42 -8.05
C GLY A 191 -4.76 12.05 -6.71
N LYS A 192 -5.51 13.16 -6.65
CA LYS A 192 -5.99 13.78 -5.40
C LYS A 192 -6.74 12.79 -4.50
N TYR A 193 -7.61 11.98 -5.09
CA TYR A 193 -8.35 10.94 -4.36
C TYR A 193 -7.41 9.90 -3.76
N THR A 194 -6.41 9.45 -4.52
CA THR A 194 -5.40 8.50 -4.03
C THR A 194 -4.61 9.07 -2.85
N ARG A 195 -4.19 10.33 -2.93
CA ARG A 195 -3.48 11.00 -1.84
C ARG A 195 -4.35 11.21 -0.59
N MET A 196 -5.64 11.50 -0.77
CA MET A 196 -6.57 11.61 0.38
C MET A 196 -6.79 10.25 1.06
N ARG A 197 -6.98 9.19 0.26
CA ARG A 197 -7.06 7.81 0.77
C ARG A 197 -5.78 7.40 1.50
N GLU A 198 -4.62 7.84 0.99
CA GLU A 198 -3.33 7.52 1.60
C GLU A 198 -3.18 8.10 3.00
N LYS A 199 -3.69 9.30 3.28
CA LYS A 199 -3.70 9.88 4.63
C LYS A 199 -4.40 8.96 5.65
N LEU A 200 -5.53 8.40 5.27
CA LEU A 200 -6.25 7.43 6.11
C LEU A 200 -5.51 6.09 6.21
N ALA A 201 -4.89 5.63 5.11
CA ALA A 201 -4.09 4.42 5.10
C ALA A 201 -2.86 4.52 6.00
N ARG A 202 -2.26 5.72 6.16
CA ARG A 202 -1.17 5.97 7.10
C ARG A 202 -1.62 5.85 8.56
N VAL A 203 -2.79 6.39 8.90
CA VAL A 203 -3.38 6.21 10.24
C VAL A 203 -3.64 4.72 10.50
N SER A 204 -4.21 4.01 9.52
CA SER A 204 -4.42 2.57 9.64
C SER A 204 -3.11 1.81 9.85
N ALA A 205 -2.06 2.11 9.08
CA ALA A 205 -0.76 1.47 9.23
C ALA A 205 -0.14 1.66 10.62
N LEU A 206 -0.30 2.87 11.19
CA LEU A 206 0.15 3.17 12.56
C LEU A 206 -0.63 2.36 13.60
N LEU A 207 -1.95 2.31 13.48
CA LEU A 207 -2.81 1.54 14.40
C LEU A 207 -2.56 0.04 14.27
N ASP A 208 -2.48 -0.47 13.04
CA ASP A 208 -2.28 -1.89 12.74
C ASP A 208 -0.94 -2.39 13.29
N SER A 209 0.13 -1.58 13.20
CA SER A 209 1.46 -1.99 13.65
C SER A 209 1.71 -1.74 15.13
N ARG A 210 1.31 -0.58 15.70
CA ARG A 210 1.66 -0.21 17.09
C ARG A 210 0.63 -0.60 18.13
N VAL A 211 -0.65 -0.70 17.74
CA VAL A 211 -1.75 -0.93 18.68
C VAL A 211 -2.32 -2.33 18.52
N LEU A 212 -2.64 -2.71 17.28
CA LEU A 212 -3.30 -3.97 16.99
C LEU A 212 -2.32 -5.12 16.75
N HIS A 213 -1.05 -4.83 16.50
CA HIS A 213 0.01 -5.81 16.18
C HIS A 213 -0.45 -6.83 15.13
N ARG A 214 -1.13 -6.33 14.08
CA ARG A 214 -1.74 -7.15 13.03
C ARG A 214 -0.70 -8.03 12.35
N GLN A 215 -1.12 -9.25 12.04
CA GLN A 215 -0.38 -10.17 11.19
C GLN A 215 -1.00 -10.20 9.79
N PRO A 216 -0.26 -10.65 8.76
CA PRO A 216 -0.81 -10.89 7.44
C PRO A 216 -2.05 -11.78 7.50
N LYS A 217 -3.00 -11.50 6.61
CA LYS A 217 -4.25 -12.27 6.53
C LYS A 217 -4.01 -13.74 6.26
N PHE A 218 -3.01 -14.06 5.42
CA PHE A 218 -2.57 -15.42 5.13
C PHE A 218 -1.05 -15.47 5.09
N LEU A 219 -0.44 -16.48 5.69
CA LEU A 219 0.99 -16.75 5.56
C LEU A 219 1.23 -17.83 4.49
N GLY A 220 0.66 -19.01 4.65
CA GLY A 220 0.91 -20.15 3.75
C GLY A 220 2.31 -20.77 3.95
N PRO A 221 2.70 -21.73 3.07
CA PRO A 221 4.01 -22.34 3.12
C PRO A 221 5.11 -21.35 2.74
N SER A 222 6.33 -21.60 3.23
CA SER A 222 7.49 -20.79 2.83
C SER A 222 7.90 -21.10 1.39
N VAL A 223 8.34 -20.06 0.69
CA VAL A 223 8.83 -20.11 -0.70
C VAL A 223 10.22 -19.49 -0.72
N THR A 224 11.19 -20.18 -1.29
CA THR A 224 12.55 -19.65 -1.45
C THR A 224 12.67 -18.93 -2.78
N ILE A 225 13.15 -17.69 -2.79
CA ILE A 225 13.49 -16.95 -4.00
C ILE A 225 14.91 -17.30 -4.42
N GLY A 226 15.06 -17.89 -5.59
CA GLY A 226 16.38 -18.29 -6.11
C GLY A 226 16.28 -18.99 -7.46
N PRO A 227 17.44 -19.38 -8.03
CA PRO A 227 17.47 -20.15 -9.26
C PRO A 227 16.79 -21.51 -9.05
N ASP A 228 16.18 -22.03 -10.10
CA ASP A 228 15.54 -23.36 -10.13
C ASP A 228 14.42 -23.60 -9.11
N THR A 229 13.84 -22.53 -8.57
CA THR A 229 12.69 -22.61 -7.66
C THR A 229 11.39 -22.26 -8.38
N ASP A 230 10.28 -22.87 -7.94
CA ASP A 230 8.96 -22.51 -8.47
C ASP A 230 8.62 -21.06 -8.10
N SER A 231 8.44 -20.24 -9.11
CA SER A 231 8.11 -18.82 -8.93
C SER A 231 6.71 -18.57 -8.43
N GLY A 232 5.87 -19.59 -8.34
CA GLY A 232 4.45 -19.46 -8.00
C GLY A 232 3.63 -18.71 -9.05
N CYS A 233 4.26 -18.29 -10.15
CA CYS A 233 3.60 -17.55 -11.21
C CYS A 233 2.98 -18.49 -12.26
N PRO A 234 1.83 -18.10 -12.90
CA PRO A 234 1.21 -18.94 -13.91
C PRO A 234 2.14 -19.24 -15.09
N SER A 235 2.00 -20.42 -15.63
CA SER A 235 2.80 -20.87 -16.79
C SER A 235 2.33 -20.32 -18.14
N LYS A 236 1.21 -19.58 -18.16
CA LYS A 236 0.61 -19.05 -19.41
C LYS A 236 1.09 -17.65 -19.73
#